data_aee6e348603bfd4b94a7b661a84dd6b3
#
_entry.id   aee6e348603bfd4b94a7b661a84dd6b3
#
_cell.length_a   1.000
_cell.length_b   1.000
_cell.length_c   1.000
_cell.angle_alpha   90.00
_cell.angle_beta   90.00
_cell.angle_gamma   90.00
#
_symmetry.space_group_name_H-M   'P 1'
#
loop_
_entity.id
_entity.type
_entity.pdbx_description
1 polymer ?
#
loop_
_entity_poly.entity_id
_entity_poly.type
_entity_poly.pdbx_seq_one_letter_code
_entity_poly.pdbx_strand_id
1 'polypeptide(L)'
;GPLRSWMDREWHRNIEIRDSEIHRLIVHGRFPAIYTTNYDRWLEYAHDAYAVDYIKIANASDLTKARDGVRQIVKFHGDFDDDASIVLDETSYYQRLQFETPLDIKLRADTLSKAVLFIGYSLSDTNIRLLFHKLSKIWNEHETLGVRPISYVFSHKPNPVQEEVLRQWGIR
;
A
#
# COMPACT_ATOMS: atom_id res chain seq x y z
N GLY A 1 -19.57 2.38 12.82
CA GLY A 1 -20.54 3.51 12.94
C GLY A 1 -21.33 3.72 11.65
N PRO A 2 -22.39 4.60 11.67
CA PRO A 2 -23.28 4.79 10.52
C PRO A 2 -22.58 5.22 9.23
N LEU A 3 -21.58 6.09 9.32
CA LEU A 3 -20.79 6.55 8.16
C LEU A 3 -20.07 5.38 7.48
N ARG A 4 -19.37 4.55 8.24
CA ARG A 4 -18.69 3.37 7.71
C ARG A 4 -19.66 2.43 7.00
N SER A 5 -20.80 2.10 7.64
CA SER A 5 -21.79 1.21 7.05
C SER A 5 -22.38 1.77 5.76
N TRP A 6 -22.51 3.09 5.67
CA TRP A 6 -22.93 3.76 4.45
C TRP A 6 -21.83 3.65 3.37
N MET A 7 -20.57 3.98 3.69
CA MET A 7 -19.43 3.89 2.76
C MET A 7 -19.28 2.46 2.22
N ASP A 8 -19.28 1.46 3.10
CA ASP A 8 -19.14 0.05 2.74
C ASP A 8 -20.25 -0.39 1.76
N ARG A 9 -21.50 -0.02 2.02
CA ARG A 9 -22.62 -0.34 1.12
C ARG A 9 -22.54 0.38 -0.21
N GLU A 10 -22.24 1.68 -0.22
CA GLU A 10 -22.31 2.48 -1.46
C GLU A 10 -21.08 2.24 -2.36
N TRP A 11 -19.91 2.00 -1.78
CA TRP A 11 -18.68 1.80 -2.56
C TRP A 11 -18.62 0.43 -3.24
N HIS A 12 -19.33 -0.57 -2.72
CA HIS A 12 -19.34 -1.92 -3.31
C HIS A 12 -20.61 -2.21 -4.13
N ARG A 13 -21.45 -1.21 -4.33
CA ARG A 13 -22.75 -1.39 -4.97
C ARG A 13 -22.63 -1.55 -6.48
N ASN A 14 -23.32 -2.57 -7.03
CA ASN A 14 -23.51 -2.78 -8.46
C ASN A 14 -22.21 -2.86 -9.29
N ILE A 15 -21.10 -3.30 -8.72
CA ILE A 15 -19.85 -3.49 -9.44
C ILE A 15 -19.52 -4.99 -9.48
N GLU A 16 -19.32 -5.52 -10.68
CA GLU A 16 -18.81 -6.88 -10.88
C GLU A 16 -17.27 -6.80 -10.98
N ILE A 17 -16.60 -7.36 -9.99
CA ILE A 17 -15.12 -7.26 -9.89
C ILE A 17 -14.41 -7.92 -11.08
N ARG A 18 -15.02 -8.93 -11.69
CA ARG A 18 -14.45 -9.62 -12.86
C ARG A 18 -14.36 -8.73 -14.10
N ASP A 19 -15.18 -7.66 -14.19
CA ASP A 19 -15.14 -6.69 -15.27
C ASP A 19 -13.97 -5.70 -15.13
N SER A 20 -13.32 -5.69 -13.97
CA SER A 20 -12.18 -4.80 -13.70
C SER A 20 -10.87 -5.41 -14.16
N GLU A 21 -10.38 -4.97 -15.32
CA GLU A 21 -9.10 -5.43 -15.87
C GLU A 21 -7.91 -5.11 -14.95
N ILE A 22 -7.91 -3.95 -14.30
CA ILE A 22 -6.81 -3.56 -13.40
C ILE A 22 -6.71 -4.53 -12.21
N HIS A 23 -7.83 -4.92 -11.59
CA HIS A 23 -7.81 -5.88 -10.49
C HIS A 23 -7.38 -7.27 -10.97
N ARG A 24 -7.84 -7.69 -12.14
CA ARG A 24 -7.39 -8.93 -12.77
C ARG A 24 -5.87 -8.95 -12.96
N LEU A 25 -5.29 -7.88 -13.49
CA LEU A 25 -3.85 -7.76 -13.70
C LEU A 25 -3.08 -7.76 -12.37
N ILE A 26 -3.59 -7.09 -11.35
CA ILE A 26 -2.98 -7.08 -10.00
C ILE A 26 -2.96 -8.48 -9.41
N VAL A 27 -4.09 -9.22 -9.49
CA VAL A 27 -4.17 -10.59 -8.97
C VAL A 27 -3.19 -11.52 -9.68
N HIS A 28 -3.06 -11.41 -11.01
CA HIS A 28 -2.16 -12.27 -11.80
C HIS A 28 -0.70 -11.80 -11.75
N GLY A 29 -0.43 -10.59 -11.29
CA GLY A 29 0.89 -9.97 -11.26
C GLY A 29 1.90 -10.59 -10.28
N ARG A 30 1.49 -11.61 -9.50
CA ARG A 30 2.34 -12.35 -8.55
C ARG A 30 3.10 -11.47 -7.54
N PHE A 31 2.53 -10.34 -7.16
CA PHE A 31 3.11 -9.49 -6.12
C PHE A 31 3.08 -10.22 -4.77
N PRO A 32 4.18 -10.32 -4.03
CA PRO A 32 4.21 -11.00 -2.73
C PRO A 32 3.44 -10.20 -1.66
N ALA A 33 3.46 -8.88 -1.76
CA ALA A 33 2.70 -8.00 -0.89
C ALA A 33 2.07 -6.86 -1.70
N ILE A 34 0.84 -6.52 -1.36
CA ILE A 34 0.08 -5.40 -1.92
C ILE A 34 -0.28 -4.49 -0.75
N TYR A 35 0.18 -3.25 -0.79
CA TYR A 35 -0.18 -2.24 0.20
C TYR A 35 -1.27 -1.35 -0.38
N THR A 36 -2.33 -1.12 0.36
CA THR A 36 -3.39 -0.19 -0.03
C THR A 36 -3.71 0.79 1.10
N THR A 37 -3.97 2.03 0.75
CA THR A 37 -4.50 3.05 1.65
C THR A 37 -6.03 3.10 1.63
N ASN A 38 -6.66 2.34 0.73
CA ASN A 38 -8.10 2.27 0.60
C ASN A 38 -8.71 1.35 1.66
N TYR A 39 -9.92 1.71 2.10
CA TYR A 39 -10.72 0.90 3.06
C TYR A 39 -11.58 -0.15 2.37
N ASP A 40 -11.85 0.01 1.05
CA ASP A 40 -12.71 -0.89 0.29
C ASP A 40 -12.16 -2.32 0.24
N ARG A 41 -12.99 -3.26 -0.24
CA ARG A 41 -12.66 -4.68 -0.33
C ARG A 41 -12.39 -5.17 -1.75
N TRP A 42 -12.07 -4.26 -2.67
CA TRP A 42 -11.93 -4.64 -4.08
C TRP A 42 -10.76 -5.58 -4.34
N LEU A 43 -9.66 -5.42 -3.62
CA LEU A 43 -8.52 -6.33 -3.72
C LEU A 43 -8.89 -7.73 -3.21
N GLU A 44 -9.57 -7.82 -2.08
CA GLU A 44 -10.02 -9.07 -1.50
C GLU A 44 -11.02 -9.76 -2.43
N TYR A 45 -12.06 -9.05 -2.88
CA TYR A 45 -13.03 -9.60 -3.83
C TYR A 45 -12.40 -10.08 -5.14
N ALA A 46 -11.38 -9.39 -5.62
CA ALA A 46 -10.66 -9.83 -6.80
C ALA A 46 -9.89 -11.14 -6.55
N HIS A 47 -9.19 -11.25 -5.42
CA HIS A 47 -8.48 -12.49 -5.09
C HIS A 47 -9.44 -13.67 -4.92
N ASP A 48 -10.57 -13.46 -4.24
CA ASP A 48 -11.61 -14.47 -4.07
C ASP A 48 -12.21 -14.89 -5.42
N ALA A 49 -12.52 -13.92 -6.30
CA ALA A 49 -13.09 -14.18 -7.62
C ALA A 49 -12.18 -15.02 -8.53
N TYR A 50 -10.86 -14.87 -8.39
CA TYR A 50 -9.86 -15.62 -9.16
C TYR A 50 -9.25 -16.79 -8.40
N ALA A 51 -9.77 -17.13 -7.21
CA ALA A 51 -9.30 -18.23 -6.35
C ALA A 51 -7.78 -18.16 -6.05
N VAL A 52 -7.29 -16.96 -5.76
CA VAL A 52 -5.89 -16.71 -5.38
C VAL A 52 -5.80 -16.46 -3.88
N ASP A 53 -5.09 -17.32 -3.19
CA ASP A 53 -4.91 -17.24 -1.73
C ASP A 53 -4.19 -15.95 -1.32
N TYR A 54 -4.65 -15.36 -0.23
CA TYR A 54 -4.03 -14.18 0.38
C TYR A 54 -4.23 -14.16 1.89
N ILE A 55 -3.42 -13.36 2.57
CA ILE A 55 -3.57 -13.02 3.98
C ILE A 55 -3.84 -11.52 4.06
N LYS A 56 -4.99 -11.13 4.61
CA LYS A 56 -5.29 -9.73 4.90
C LYS A 56 -4.61 -9.32 6.21
N ILE A 57 -3.93 -8.17 6.18
CA ILE A 57 -3.23 -7.57 7.30
C ILE A 57 -3.75 -6.14 7.48
N ALA A 58 -4.55 -5.90 8.51
CA ALA A 58 -5.11 -4.59 8.82
C ALA A 58 -4.58 -4.02 10.15
N ASN A 59 -4.01 -4.87 11.00
CA ASN A 59 -3.49 -4.50 12.31
C ASN A 59 -2.27 -5.34 12.71
N ALA A 60 -1.68 -5.04 13.87
CA ALA A 60 -0.47 -5.71 14.36
C ALA A 60 -0.66 -7.22 14.59
N SER A 61 -1.85 -7.66 15.05
CA SER A 61 -2.11 -9.07 15.32
C SER A 61 -2.19 -9.91 14.03
N ASP A 62 -2.58 -9.29 12.90
CA ASP A 62 -2.62 -9.99 11.63
C ASP A 62 -1.22 -10.30 11.07
N LEU A 63 -0.18 -9.57 11.50
CA LEU A 63 1.19 -9.85 11.11
C LEU A 63 1.63 -11.27 11.51
N THR A 64 1.10 -11.79 12.60
CA THR A 64 1.40 -13.15 13.07
C THR A 64 0.82 -14.24 12.17
N LYS A 65 -0.13 -13.90 11.32
CA LYS A 65 -0.77 -14.81 10.34
C LYS A 65 0.03 -14.93 9.05
N ALA A 66 1.01 -14.03 8.84
CA ALA A 66 1.83 -14.01 7.63
C ALA A 66 2.57 -15.35 7.46
N ARG A 67 2.56 -15.88 6.24
CA ARG A 67 3.21 -17.15 5.85
C ARG A 67 4.01 -16.94 4.58
N ASP A 68 5.15 -17.59 4.50
CA ASP A 68 5.98 -17.58 3.30
C ASP A 68 5.23 -18.15 2.11
N GLY A 69 5.37 -17.50 0.96
CA GLY A 69 4.72 -17.92 -0.28
C GLY A 69 3.24 -17.53 -0.42
N VAL A 70 2.60 -17.07 0.64
CA VAL A 70 1.21 -16.56 0.58
C VAL A 70 1.23 -15.04 0.43
N ARG A 71 0.48 -14.55 -0.55
CA ARG A 71 0.33 -13.11 -0.81
C ARG A 71 -0.25 -12.37 0.38
N GLN A 72 0.23 -11.18 0.63
CA GLN A 72 -0.26 -10.31 1.70
C GLN A 72 -0.98 -9.10 1.11
N ILE A 73 -2.20 -8.82 1.56
CA ILE A 73 -2.91 -7.58 1.31
C ILE A 73 -2.87 -6.76 2.59
N VAL A 74 -2.07 -5.68 2.59
CA VAL A 74 -1.85 -4.84 3.76
C VAL A 74 -2.71 -3.59 3.65
N LYS A 75 -3.72 -3.48 4.52
CA LYS A 75 -4.65 -2.35 4.63
C LYS A 75 -4.01 -1.28 5.50
N PHE A 76 -3.19 -0.43 4.88
CA PHE A 76 -2.29 0.48 5.59
C PHE A 76 -3.01 1.57 6.40
N HIS A 77 -4.16 2.04 5.96
CA HIS A 77 -4.99 3.03 6.67
C HIS A 77 -6.20 2.42 7.40
N GLY A 78 -6.26 1.10 7.49
CA GLY A 78 -7.33 0.36 8.15
C GLY A 78 -8.28 -0.34 7.19
N ASP A 79 -9.27 -1.00 7.76
CA ASP A 79 -10.21 -1.88 7.05
C ASP A 79 -11.63 -1.69 7.58
N PHE A 80 -12.62 -1.86 6.72
CA PHE A 80 -14.03 -1.84 7.11
C PHE A 80 -14.43 -2.96 8.10
N ASP A 81 -13.64 -4.03 8.20
CA ASP A 81 -13.89 -5.11 9.16
C ASP A 81 -13.35 -4.81 10.57
N ASP A 82 -12.52 -3.77 10.71
CA ASP A 82 -11.91 -3.37 11.99
C ASP A 82 -12.02 -1.84 12.19
N ASP A 83 -13.08 -1.41 12.89
CA ASP A 83 -13.35 0.01 13.17
C ASP A 83 -12.18 0.72 13.86
N ALA A 84 -11.43 0.01 14.70
CA ALA A 84 -10.30 0.57 15.44
C ALA A 84 -9.07 0.82 14.55
N SER A 85 -8.99 0.16 13.40
CA SER A 85 -7.86 0.30 12.47
C SER A 85 -7.98 1.52 11.54
N ILE A 86 -9.19 2.08 11.39
CA ILE A 86 -9.49 3.10 10.37
C ILE A 86 -8.90 4.46 10.76
N VAL A 87 -8.11 5.04 9.86
CA VAL A 87 -7.49 6.36 9.98
C VAL A 87 -8.34 7.37 9.21
N LEU A 88 -9.28 8.03 9.89
CA LEU A 88 -10.22 8.99 9.28
C LEU A 88 -10.00 10.44 9.70
N ASP A 89 -9.37 10.66 10.85
CA ASP A 89 -9.16 12.00 11.38
C ASP A 89 -7.69 12.44 11.24
N GLU A 90 -7.49 13.75 11.28
CA GLU A 90 -6.19 14.39 11.11
C GLU A 90 -5.21 13.99 12.22
N THR A 91 -5.68 13.80 13.44
CA THR A 91 -4.85 13.39 14.58
C THR A 91 -4.28 12.00 14.38
N SER A 92 -5.12 11.05 14.01
CA SER A 92 -4.71 9.67 13.67
C SER A 92 -3.73 9.65 12.49
N TYR A 93 -3.96 10.53 11.49
CA TYR A 93 -3.05 10.68 10.35
C TYR A 93 -1.66 11.20 10.79
N TYR A 94 -1.61 12.22 11.64
CA TYR A 94 -0.35 12.77 12.14
C TYR A 94 0.41 11.79 13.06
N GLN A 95 -0.29 11.00 13.85
CA GLN A 95 0.34 9.93 14.66
C GLN A 95 1.10 8.94 13.77
N ARG A 96 0.59 8.65 12.57
CA ARG A 96 1.28 7.78 11.62
C ARG A 96 2.53 8.40 10.97
N LEU A 97 2.71 9.71 11.01
CA LEU A 97 3.95 10.36 10.54
C LEU A 97 5.19 9.96 11.36
N GLN A 98 5.00 9.42 12.55
CA GLN A 98 6.11 8.92 13.39
C GLN A 98 6.69 7.61 12.82
N PHE A 99 5.94 6.86 12.03
CA PHE A 99 6.35 5.56 11.44
C PHE A 99 6.77 4.53 12.50
N GLU A 100 6.05 4.46 13.60
CA GLU A 100 6.32 3.59 14.73
C GLU A 100 5.36 2.42 14.87
N THR A 101 4.28 2.40 14.08
CA THR A 101 3.34 1.28 14.12
C THR A 101 3.96 0.03 13.51
N PRO A 102 3.53 -1.18 13.91
CA PRO A 102 4.02 -2.42 13.31
C PRO A 102 3.86 -2.50 11.79
N LEU A 103 2.80 -1.91 11.22
CA LEU A 103 2.60 -1.84 9.78
C LEU A 103 3.60 -0.89 9.10
N ASP A 104 3.96 0.21 9.77
CA ASP A 104 4.98 1.14 9.28
C ASP A 104 6.36 0.50 9.26
N ILE A 105 6.69 -0.25 10.32
CA ILE A 105 7.95 -1.02 10.40
C ILE A 105 8.01 -2.05 9.27
N LYS A 106 6.91 -2.78 9.04
CA LYS A 106 6.81 -3.74 7.94
C LYS A 106 7.01 -3.07 6.58
N LEU A 107 6.32 -1.96 6.31
CA LEU A 107 6.45 -1.24 5.03
C LEU A 107 7.89 -0.76 4.82
N ARG A 108 8.53 -0.23 5.86
CA ARG A 108 9.95 0.18 5.79
C ARG A 108 10.87 -0.98 5.48
N ALA A 109 10.70 -2.12 6.14
CA ALA A 109 11.50 -3.32 5.89
C ALA A 109 11.34 -3.84 4.45
N ASP A 110 10.10 -3.90 3.96
CA ASP A 110 9.81 -4.34 2.60
C ASP A 110 10.41 -3.38 1.55
N THR A 111 10.29 -2.06 1.75
CA THR A 111 10.80 -1.06 0.80
C THR A 111 12.31 -0.89 0.83
N LEU A 112 12.98 -1.28 1.91
CA LEU A 112 14.44 -1.34 1.96
C LEU A 112 15.01 -2.46 1.07
N SER A 113 14.30 -3.57 0.93
CA SER A 113 14.81 -4.78 0.28
C SER A 113 14.14 -5.11 -1.06
N LYS A 114 13.03 -4.45 -1.39
CA LYS A 114 12.20 -4.77 -2.56
C LYS A 114 11.89 -3.53 -3.38
N ALA A 115 11.75 -3.70 -4.69
CA ALA A 115 11.18 -2.68 -5.55
C ALA A 115 9.68 -2.51 -5.28
N VAL A 116 9.19 -1.28 -5.34
CA VAL A 116 7.77 -0.96 -5.19
C VAL A 116 7.22 -0.46 -6.52
N LEU A 117 6.06 -0.99 -6.91
CA LEU A 117 5.30 -0.48 -8.05
C LEU A 117 4.07 0.26 -7.53
N PHE A 118 3.99 1.55 -7.79
CA PHE A 118 2.82 2.38 -7.45
C PHE A 118 1.80 2.33 -8.59
N ILE A 119 0.58 1.89 -8.29
CA ILE A 119 -0.53 1.79 -9.24
C ILE A 119 -1.69 2.62 -8.73
N GLY A 120 -2.18 3.57 -9.55
CA GLY A 120 -3.29 4.45 -9.17
C GLY A 120 -3.03 5.34 -7.97
N TYR A 121 -1.76 5.57 -7.65
CA TYR A 121 -1.33 6.31 -6.48
C TYR A 121 -0.74 7.67 -6.89
N SER A 122 -1.32 8.77 -6.39
CA SER A 122 -0.91 10.12 -6.77
C SER A 122 0.42 10.58 -6.17
N LEU A 123 0.97 9.80 -5.21
CA LEU A 123 2.12 10.21 -4.37
C LEU A 123 1.90 11.55 -3.66
N SER A 124 0.64 11.93 -3.45
CA SER A 124 0.27 13.11 -2.65
C SER A 124 0.22 12.82 -1.15
N ASP A 125 0.17 11.55 -0.75
CA ASP A 125 0.19 11.13 0.64
C ASP A 125 1.53 11.49 1.30
N THR A 126 1.47 12.39 2.27
CA THR A 126 2.64 12.92 2.97
C THR A 126 3.40 11.84 3.72
N ASN A 127 2.71 10.81 4.26
CA ASN A 127 3.34 9.72 4.97
C ASN A 127 4.26 8.91 4.04
N ILE A 128 3.74 8.53 2.87
CA ILE A 128 4.51 7.74 1.90
C ILE A 128 5.67 8.57 1.32
N ARG A 129 5.44 9.85 1.03
CA ARG A 129 6.52 10.75 0.57
C ARG A 129 7.64 10.87 1.62
N LEU A 130 7.28 11.07 2.89
CA LEU A 130 8.23 11.16 3.99
C LEU A 130 8.99 9.84 4.20
N LEU A 131 8.31 8.70 4.06
CA LEU A 131 8.94 7.38 4.09
C LEU A 131 10.03 7.28 3.02
N PHE A 132 9.70 7.54 1.75
CA PHE A 132 10.68 7.43 0.66
C PHE A 132 11.81 8.45 0.79
N HIS A 133 11.54 9.64 1.29
CA HIS A 133 12.58 10.61 1.62
C HIS A 133 13.54 10.07 2.70
N LYS A 134 13.01 9.52 3.79
CA LYS A 134 13.84 8.91 4.87
C LYS A 134 14.65 7.72 4.34
N LEU A 135 14.04 6.85 3.53
CA LEU A 135 14.74 5.73 2.91
C LEU A 135 15.85 6.18 1.97
N SER A 136 15.60 7.21 1.15
CA SER A 136 16.64 7.75 0.26
C SER A 136 17.83 8.29 1.04
N LYS A 137 17.59 8.93 2.19
CA LYS A 137 18.65 9.41 3.06
C LYS A 137 19.49 8.26 3.61
N ILE A 138 18.86 7.19 4.09
CA ILE A 138 19.58 5.98 4.57
C ILE A 138 20.46 5.40 3.48
N TRP A 139 19.95 5.27 2.25
CA TRP A 139 20.73 4.73 1.13
C TRP A 139 21.90 5.65 0.72
N ASN A 140 21.71 6.97 0.77
CA ASN A 140 22.76 7.93 0.42
C ASN A 140 23.86 8.01 1.49
N GLU A 141 23.53 7.81 2.75
CA GLU A 141 24.48 7.80 3.86
C GLU A 141 25.29 6.49 3.96
N HIS A 142 24.81 5.43 3.33
CA HIS A 142 25.40 4.08 3.43
C HIS A 142 25.69 3.51 2.04
N GLU A 143 26.62 4.09 1.29
CA GLU A 143 27.04 3.64 -0.05
C GLU A 143 27.44 2.15 -0.09
N THR A 144 27.78 1.56 1.05
CA THR A 144 28.18 0.15 1.16
C THR A 144 27.01 -0.84 1.23
N LEU A 145 25.76 -0.38 1.31
CA LEU A 145 24.59 -1.26 1.41
C LEU A 145 24.23 -2.00 0.11
N GLY A 146 24.99 -1.80 -0.95
CA GLY A 146 24.75 -2.47 -2.23
C GLY A 146 23.85 -1.67 -3.17
N VAL A 147 23.19 -2.36 -4.10
CA VAL A 147 22.35 -1.71 -5.10
C VAL A 147 20.95 -1.46 -4.54
N ARG A 148 20.58 -0.18 -4.45
CA ARG A 148 19.24 0.23 -4.04
C ARG A 148 18.18 -0.33 -5.00
N PRO A 149 17.09 -0.95 -4.49
CA PRO A 149 15.96 -1.32 -5.32
C PRO A 149 15.32 -0.09 -5.97
N ILE A 150 15.14 -0.12 -7.28
CA ILE A 150 14.45 0.96 -8.01
C ILE A 150 12.97 0.71 -7.91
N SER A 151 12.21 1.70 -7.43
CA SER A 151 10.76 1.67 -7.43
C SER A 151 10.19 2.36 -8.67
N TYR A 152 8.94 2.05 -9.01
CA TYR A 152 8.28 2.52 -10.21
C TYR A 152 6.92 3.12 -9.89
N VAL A 153 6.52 4.14 -10.66
CA VAL A 153 5.17 4.69 -10.60
C VAL A 153 4.54 4.66 -11.99
N PHE A 154 3.33 4.11 -12.06
CA PHE A 154 2.53 4.21 -13.27
C PHE A 154 1.75 5.53 -13.26
N SER A 155 2.08 6.43 -14.18
CA SER A 155 1.42 7.73 -14.32
C SER A 155 0.75 7.85 -15.69
N HIS A 156 -0.54 8.21 -15.70
CA HIS A 156 -1.28 8.49 -16.93
C HIS A 156 -0.90 9.83 -17.55
N LYS A 157 -0.53 10.81 -16.73
CA LYS A 157 -0.11 12.15 -17.16
C LYS A 157 1.24 12.46 -16.54
N PRO A 158 2.33 12.27 -17.29
CA PRO A 158 3.67 12.54 -16.79
C PRO A 158 3.83 14.04 -16.44
N ASN A 159 4.53 14.31 -15.34
CA ASN A 159 4.87 15.65 -14.89
C ASN A 159 6.39 15.72 -14.68
N PRO A 160 7.14 16.42 -15.52
CA PRO A 160 8.60 16.44 -15.45
C PRO A 160 9.16 16.92 -14.12
N VAL A 161 8.49 17.86 -13.44
CA VAL A 161 8.91 18.33 -12.13
C VAL A 161 8.74 17.26 -11.07
N GLN A 162 7.60 16.57 -11.10
CA GLN A 162 7.34 15.44 -10.19
C GLN A 162 8.29 14.28 -10.45
N GLU A 163 8.56 13.95 -11.70
CA GLU A 163 9.50 12.90 -12.08
C GLU A 163 10.92 13.17 -11.53
N GLU A 164 11.39 14.42 -11.61
CA GLU A 164 12.70 14.78 -11.07
C GLU A 164 12.78 14.61 -9.55
N VAL A 165 11.74 15.03 -8.82
CA VAL A 165 11.66 14.82 -7.36
C VAL A 165 11.63 13.33 -7.00
N LEU A 166 10.82 12.55 -7.72
CA LEU A 166 10.70 11.10 -7.48
C LEU A 166 12.00 10.35 -7.79
N ARG A 167 12.73 10.78 -8.82
CA ARG A 167 14.03 10.19 -9.18
C ARG A 167 15.05 10.31 -8.05
N GLN A 168 15.06 11.44 -7.32
CA GLN A 168 15.92 11.62 -6.14
C GLN A 168 15.60 10.62 -5.03
N TRP A 169 14.38 10.13 -4.98
CA TRP A 169 13.94 9.10 -4.02
C TRP A 169 14.06 7.67 -4.56
N GLY A 170 14.65 7.49 -5.76
CA GLY A 170 14.79 6.18 -6.40
C GLY A 170 13.48 5.63 -6.97
N ILE A 171 12.56 6.50 -7.36
CA ILE A 171 11.29 6.17 -8.03
C ILE A 171 11.37 6.64 -9.48
N ARG A 172 10.99 5.80 -10.42
CA ARG A 172 10.95 6.06 -11.86
C ARG A 172 9.57 5.92 -12.45
#